data_ef33b55148996f00f20b3d3ec9ba926e
#
_entry.id   ef33b55148996f00f20b3d3ec9ba926e
#
_cell.length_a   1.000
_cell.length_b   1.000
_cell.length_c   1.000
_cell.angle_alpha   90.00
_cell.angle_beta   90.00
_cell.angle_gamma   90.00
#
_symmetry.space_group_name_H-M   'P 1'
#
loop_
_entity.id
_entity.type
_entity.pdbx_description
1 polymer ?
#
loop_
_entity_poly.entity_id
_entity_poly.type
_entity_poly.pdbx_seq_one_letter_code
_entity_poly.pdbx_strand_id
1 'polypeptide(L)'
;MSTETAVRELDAVVIGAGFSGLFMNHRLRDTLGLDVHVIETGTGVGGTWYWNRYPGARCDSEAYIYCFAFDQDLMQEWEWSGKYPEQPEILNYLNHVADRFDLRRNMSFETRVTSAHFDESTNRWDVKTDKGEHYRCRYFITGIGCLSSGQIPDFVGRDTFSGEAYHTGAWPHEGVDFAGKKVAVIGTGSSGVQSIPVIAAEAEHLTVFQRTPQYMIPARHGNVDKAVLDEIKTRYEAIYDKARHSVGGFPYDVQDRSALDVDDEERREILEQSWEDGGFKFMFNSFSDLRTSLPASELAGEFIREKIKEMVNDPEVAEKLLPLDHPFGSKRVLIDTNYFDTFNRDNVRLVDINVEPINEITETGILAGEEQHDFDVIVYATGFDAMTGSFNKIDIRGRSGEKLKDKWEAGPLTYLGLTSVGFPNMFMITGPGSPSVLSNMPIAIEQHVEMITDIIRHMDGSGIELLEAESDAETAWVHHVNELAEPTMFMHANSWYLGANIPGKPRVFMPYAGGVGTYRDHCEEVVANGYEGFTLTSADESVSA
;
A
#
# COMPACT_ATOMS: atom_id res chain seq x y z
N MET A 1 -6.20 -35.94 -25.45
CA MET A 1 -5.68 -36.46 -24.18
C MET A 1 -5.10 -35.26 -23.48
N SER A 2 -5.78 -34.73 -22.47
CA SER A 2 -5.20 -33.71 -21.59
C SER A 2 -4.07 -34.39 -20.83
N THR A 3 -2.84 -33.98 -21.07
CA THR A 3 -1.73 -34.33 -20.17
C THR A 3 -2.09 -33.72 -18.83
N GLU A 4 -2.50 -34.52 -17.85
CA GLU A 4 -2.57 -34.07 -16.46
C GLU A 4 -1.18 -33.50 -16.12
N THR A 5 -1.13 -32.21 -15.80
CA THR A 5 0.10 -31.56 -15.34
C THR A 5 0.48 -32.22 -14.02
N ALA A 6 1.71 -32.73 -13.90
CA ALA A 6 2.18 -33.35 -12.65
C ALA A 6 2.10 -32.34 -11.51
N VAL A 7 1.52 -32.75 -10.40
CA VAL A 7 1.43 -31.95 -9.17
C VAL A 7 2.84 -31.85 -8.57
N ARG A 8 3.27 -30.64 -8.26
CA ARG A 8 4.53 -30.38 -7.55
C ARG A 8 4.22 -30.21 -6.05
N GLU A 9 4.69 -31.14 -5.24
CA GLU A 9 4.57 -31.09 -3.77
C GLU A 9 5.62 -30.12 -3.21
N LEU A 10 5.21 -29.26 -2.26
CA LEU A 10 6.02 -28.23 -1.62
C LEU A 10 5.60 -28.06 -0.16
N ASP A 11 6.49 -27.49 0.66
CA ASP A 11 6.11 -27.05 2.00
C ASP A 11 5.28 -25.78 1.94
N ALA A 12 5.68 -24.81 1.10
CA ALA A 12 5.00 -23.52 1.00
C ALA A 12 4.92 -22.98 -0.43
N VAL A 13 3.81 -22.33 -0.76
CA VAL A 13 3.66 -21.46 -1.93
C VAL A 13 3.44 -20.03 -1.45
N VAL A 14 4.24 -19.09 -1.99
CA VAL A 14 4.15 -17.65 -1.73
C VAL A 14 3.71 -16.94 -3.01
N ILE A 15 2.70 -16.07 -2.91
CA ILE A 15 2.25 -15.25 -4.04
C ILE A 15 2.82 -13.85 -3.95
N GLY A 16 3.49 -13.40 -5.02
CA GLY A 16 4.07 -12.07 -5.17
C GLY A 16 5.57 -12.04 -4.83
N ALA A 17 6.35 -11.30 -5.64
CA ALA A 17 7.79 -11.10 -5.47
C ALA A 17 8.15 -9.63 -5.19
N GLY A 18 7.30 -8.91 -4.43
CA GLY A 18 7.62 -7.61 -3.84
C GLY A 18 8.37 -7.75 -2.51
N PHE A 19 8.42 -6.68 -1.70
CA PHE A 19 8.99 -6.71 -0.35
C PHE A 19 8.51 -7.93 0.46
N SER A 20 7.20 -8.19 0.47
CA SER A 20 6.59 -9.29 1.22
C SER A 20 7.13 -10.66 0.80
N GLY A 21 7.06 -10.96 -0.50
CA GLY A 21 7.45 -12.29 -1.00
C GLY A 21 8.96 -12.52 -1.00
N LEU A 22 9.76 -11.48 -1.21
CA LEU A 22 11.22 -11.59 -1.11
C LEU A 22 11.65 -11.97 0.30
N PHE A 23 11.12 -11.27 1.31
CA PHE A 23 11.49 -11.56 2.70
C PHE A 23 10.91 -12.88 3.19
N MET A 24 9.65 -13.17 2.84
CA MET A 24 9.04 -14.46 3.21
C MET A 24 9.79 -15.65 2.60
N ASN A 25 10.17 -15.56 1.31
CA ASN A 25 10.98 -16.58 0.65
C ASN A 25 12.31 -16.82 1.37
N HIS A 26 13.01 -15.73 1.72
CA HIS A 26 14.26 -15.82 2.48
C HIS A 26 14.05 -16.53 3.84
N ARG A 27 13.02 -16.15 4.60
CA ARG A 27 12.75 -16.76 5.90
C ARG A 27 12.39 -18.23 5.81
N LEU A 28 11.48 -18.60 4.91
CA LEU A 28 11.04 -19.99 4.78
C LEU A 28 12.15 -20.89 4.26
N ARG A 29 12.84 -20.47 3.19
CA ARG A 29 13.85 -21.28 2.53
C ARG A 29 15.17 -21.30 3.29
N ASP A 30 15.70 -20.11 3.64
CA ASP A 30 17.09 -20.00 4.14
C ASP A 30 17.15 -20.08 5.67
N THR A 31 16.07 -19.72 6.38
CA THR A 31 16.02 -19.80 7.85
C THR A 31 15.38 -21.09 8.34
N LEU A 32 14.28 -21.54 7.71
CA LEU A 32 13.55 -22.75 8.12
C LEU A 32 13.91 -23.98 7.30
N GLY A 33 14.58 -23.84 6.14
CA GLY A 33 14.99 -24.95 5.29
C GLY A 33 13.85 -25.64 4.51
N LEU A 34 12.73 -24.95 4.31
CA LEU A 34 11.54 -25.47 3.64
C LEU A 34 11.69 -25.44 2.11
N ASP A 35 10.99 -26.36 1.43
CA ASP A 35 10.83 -26.32 -0.04
C ASP A 35 9.73 -25.33 -0.39
N VAL A 36 10.13 -24.16 -0.91
CA VAL A 36 9.28 -22.99 -1.17
C VAL A 36 9.27 -22.68 -2.65
N HIS A 37 8.11 -22.27 -3.17
CA HIS A 37 8.00 -21.70 -4.50
C HIS A 37 7.26 -20.36 -4.47
N VAL A 38 7.82 -19.35 -5.13
CA VAL A 38 7.22 -18.01 -5.25
C VAL A 38 6.64 -17.84 -6.66
N ILE A 39 5.42 -17.31 -6.76
CA ILE A 39 4.73 -17.10 -8.03
C ILE A 39 4.47 -15.61 -8.21
N GLU A 40 5.01 -15.02 -9.30
CA GLU A 40 4.94 -13.60 -9.62
C GLU A 40 4.36 -13.37 -11.02
N THR A 41 3.46 -12.40 -11.15
CA THR A 41 2.85 -12.03 -12.43
C THR A 41 3.73 -11.18 -13.32
N GLY A 42 4.67 -10.44 -12.74
CA GLY A 42 5.65 -9.64 -13.46
C GLY A 42 6.76 -10.49 -14.09
N THR A 43 7.57 -9.89 -14.97
CA THR A 43 8.78 -10.52 -15.53
C THR A 43 9.97 -10.48 -14.58
N GLY A 44 9.80 -9.84 -13.41
CA GLY A 44 10.85 -9.66 -12.40
C GLY A 44 10.30 -9.35 -11.02
N VAL A 45 11.20 -9.25 -10.05
CA VAL A 45 10.88 -8.87 -8.67
C VAL A 45 10.57 -7.37 -8.56
N GLY A 46 9.94 -6.97 -7.45
CA GLY A 46 9.75 -5.55 -7.13
C GLY A 46 8.32 -5.20 -6.69
N GLY A 47 7.31 -6.02 -7.01
CA GLY A 47 5.92 -5.77 -6.61
C GLY A 47 5.43 -4.37 -7.00
N THR A 48 5.06 -3.54 -6.04
CA THR A 48 4.64 -2.15 -6.27
C THR A 48 5.64 -1.38 -7.15
N TRP A 49 6.92 -1.54 -6.92
CA TRP A 49 7.98 -0.81 -7.64
C TRP A 49 8.32 -1.41 -9.00
N TYR A 50 7.86 -2.62 -9.28
CA TYR A 50 7.88 -3.21 -10.61
C TYR A 50 6.75 -2.64 -11.49
N TRP A 51 5.53 -2.45 -10.93
CA TRP A 51 4.34 -2.05 -11.66
C TRP A 51 4.13 -0.54 -11.76
N ASN A 52 4.36 0.20 -10.65
CA ASN A 52 4.12 1.64 -10.55
C ASN A 52 5.36 2.44 -10.97
N ARG A 53 5.65 2.43 -12.27
CA ARG A 53 6.80 3.13 -12.88
C ARG A 53 6.41 4.37 -13.67
N TYR A 54 5.24 4.94 -13.36
CA TYR A 54 4.80 6.21 -13.94
C TYR A 54 5.81 7.33 -13.64
N PRO A 55 5.88 8.38 -14.49
CA PRO A 55 6.88 9.45 -14.31
C PRO A 55 6.71 10.13 -12.94
N GLY A 56 7.81 10.34 -12.24
CA GLY A 56 7.81 10.93 -10.89
C GLY A 56 7.44 9.97 -9.76
N ALA A 57 7.20 8.68 -10.04
CA ALA A 57 6.89 7.68 -9.01
C ALA A 57 8.01 7.60 -7.96
N ARG A 58 7.66 7.80 -6.70
CA ARG A 58 8.59 7.78 -5.55
C ARG A 58 7.92 7.35 -4.26
N CYS A 59 8.72 6.92 -3.31
CA CYS A 59 8.26 6.69 -1.96
C CYS A 59 7.98 8.02 -1.24
N ASP A 60 6.99 8.04 -0.38
CA ASP A 60 6.67 9.14 0.53
C ASP A 60 7.23 8.92 1.95
N SER A 61 7.96 7.82 2.15
CA SER A 61 8.80 7.57 3.33
C SER A 61 10.26 7.92 3.03
N GLU A 62 10.98 8.42 4.03
CA GLU A 62 12.41 8.70 3.89
C GLU A 62 13.20 7.41 3.58
N ALA A 63 14.19 7.50 2.71
CA ALA A 63 14.90 6.36 2.13
C ALA A 63 15.52 5.41 3.17
N TYR A 64 16.14 5.97 4.20
CA TYR A 64 16.85 5.21 5.23
C TYR A 64 15.96 4.31 6.09
N ILE A 65 14.63 4.55 6.09
CA ILE A 65 13.65 3.73 6.80
C ILE A 65 12.77 2.91 5.83
N TYR A 66 12.96 3.04 4.52
CA TYR A 66 12.19 2.30 3.51
C TYR A 66 13.03 1.19 2.88
N CYS A 67 13.65 0.35 3.72
CA CYS A 67 14.45 -0.80 3.31
C CYS A 67 14.28 -1.94 4.32
N PHE A 68 14.82 -3.11 4.00
CA PHE A 68 14.85 -4.22 4.94
C PHE A 68 15.86 -3.99 6.06
N ALA A 69 15.50 -4.42 7.28
CA ALA A 69 16.33 -4.36 8.47
C ALA A 69 16.75 -5.74 8.99
N PHE A 70 16.40 -6.81 8.29
CA PHE A 70 16.68 -8.18 8.72
C PHE A 70 18.16 -8.59 8.56
N ASP A 71 18.94 -7.86 7.78
CA ASP A 71 20.36 -8.12 7.53
C ASP A 71 21.17 -6.82 7.66
N GLN A 72 22.07 -6.79 8.64
CA GLN A 72 22.86 -5.59 8.96
C GLN A 72 23.86 -5.23 7.86
N ASP A 73 24.45 -6.22 7.19
CA ASP A 73 25.40 -5.98 6.10
C ASP A 73 24.69 -5.35 4.91
N LEU A 74 23.48 -5.83 4.55
CA LEU A 74 22.63 -5.23 3.52
C LEU A 74 22.35 -3.75 3.82
N MET A 75 22.00 -3.44 5.06
CA MET A 75 21.71 -2.05 5.49
C MET A 75 22.94 -1.15 5.37
N GLN A 76 24.13 -1.68 5.63
CA GLN A 76 25.37 -0.91 5.57
C GLN A 76 25.87 -0.71 4.12
N GLU A 77 25.68 -1.68 3.25
CA GLU A 77 26.22 -1.61 1.88
C GLU A 77 25.39 -0.77 0.92
N TRP A 78 24.06 -0.65 1.13
CA TRP A 78 23.21 0.12 0.23
C TRP A 78 23.30 1.63 0.50
N GLU A 79 23.45 2.43 -0.55
CA GLU A 79 23.52 3.89 -0.49
C GLU A 79 22.34 4.50 -1.25
N TRP A 80 21.51 5.27 -0.54
CA TRP A 80 20.38 6.00 -1.10
C TRP A 80 20.83 7.35 -1.65
N SER A 81 20.33 7.73 -2.84
CA SER A 81 20.70 8.98 -3.51
C SER A 81 19.94 10.19 -2.99
N GLY A 82 18.70 10.02 -2.55
CA GLY A 82 17.80 11.10 -2.16
C GLY A 82 17.00 10.83 -0.90
N LYS A 83 16.44 11.90 -0.31
CA LYS A 83 15.61 11.82 0.90
C LYS A 83 14.39 10.91 0.68
N TYR A 84 13.71 11.05 -0.46
CA TYR A 84 12.57 10.22 -0.85
C TYR A 84 12.96 9.45 -2.12
N PRO A 85 13.21 8.14 -2.03
CA PRO A 85 13.77 7.38 -3.14
C PRO A 85 12.75 7.24 -4.27
N GLU A 86 13.23 7.36 -5.49
CA GLU A 86 12.44 7.19 -6.70
C GLU A 86 12.25 5.71 -7.05
N GLN A 87 11.22 5.42 -7.84
CA GLN A 87 10.88 4.08 -8.28
C GLN A 87 12.06 3.28 -8.85
N PRO A 88 12.91 3.82 -9.75
CA PRO A 88 14.03 3.06 -10.29
C PRO A 88 15.05 2.63 -9.23
N GLU A 89 15.31 3.50 -8.25
CA GLU A 89 16.26 3.22 -7.18
C GLU A 89 15.73 2.14 -6.23
N ILE A 90 14.44 2.20 -5.87
CA ILE A 90 13.82 1.17 -5.02
C ILE A 90 13.76 -0.17 -5.76
N LEU A 91 13.43 -0.14 -7.06
CA LEU A 91 13.45 -1.37 -7.86
C LEU A 91 14.85 -1.97 -7.95
N ASN A 92 15.88 -1.15 -8.12
CA ASN A 92 17.29 -1.59 -8.11
C ASN A 92 17.68 -2.19 -6.75
N TYR A 93 17.23 -1.57 -5.64
CA TYR A 93 17.42 -2.13 -4.30
C TYR A 93 16.78 -3.51 -4.16
N LEU A 94 15.52 -3.70 -4.59
CA LEU A 94 14.85 -5.00 -4.51
C LEU A 94 15.48 -6.06 -5.42
N ASN A 95 16.00 -5.66 -6.59
CA ASN A 95 16.80 -6.53 -7.45
C ASN A 95 18.10 -6.93 -6.75
N HIS A 96 18.81 -5.98 -6.14
CA HIS A 96 20.03 -6.26 -5.36
C HIS A 96 19.76 -7.26 -4.23
N VAL A 97 18.67 -7.07 -3.46
CA VAL A 97 18.25 -8.03 -2.42
C VAL A 97 18.00 -9.43 -2.99
N ALA A 98 17.26 -9.50 -4.10
CA ALA A 98 16.96 -10.79 -4.74
C ALA A 98 18.21 -11.51 -5.24
N ASP A 99 19.20 -10.77 -5.77
CA ASP A 99 20.44 -11.33 -6.27
C ASP A 99 21.40 -11.70 -5.11
N ARG A 100 21.53 -10.84 -4.09
CA ARG A 100 22.37 -11.06 -2.91
C ARG A 100 22.03 -12.36 -2.17
N PHE A 101 20.73 -12.65 -2.03
CA PHE A 101 20.24 -13.84 -1.32
C PHE A 101 19.82 -14.98 -2.28
N ASP A 102 20.14 -14.88 -3.58
CA ASP A 102 19.77 -15.88 -4.60
C ASP A 102 18.28 -16.29 -4.52
N LEU A 103 17.39 -15.29 -4.38
CA LEU A 103 15.97 -15.55 -4.16
C LEU A 103 15.21 -15.96 -5.44
N ARG A 104 15.78 -15.69 -6.63
CA ARG A 104 15.12 -15.97 -7.91
C ARG A 104 15.09 -17.46 -8.27
N ARG A 105 15.97 -18.28 -7.71
CA ARG A 105 16.13 -19.71 -8.07
C ARG A 105 14.88 -20.56 -7.88
N ASN A 106 13.95 -20.13 -7.01
CA ASN A 106 12.68 -20.81 -6.71
C ASN A 106 11.48 -19.92 -7.01
N MET A 107 11.55 -19.05 -8.05
CA MET A 107 10.48 -18.18 -8.49
C MET A 107 10.02 -18.52 -9.90
N SER A 108 8.71 -18.46 -10.13
CA SER A 108 8.10 -18.43 -11.47
C SER A 108 7.60 -17.01 -11.75
N PHE A 109 8.11 -16.42 -12.83
CA PHE A 109 7.70 -15.12 -13.33
C PHE A 109 6.65 -15.25 -14.45
N GLU A 110 5.98 -14.13 -14.77
CA GLU A 110 4.92 -14.08 -15.78
C GLU A 110 3.82 -15.14 -15.53
N THR A 111 3.62 -15.51 -14.28
CA THR A 111 2.74 -16.59 -13.87
C THR A 111 1.73 -16.07 -12.85
N ARG A 112 0.45 -16.27 -13.10
CA ARG A 112 -0.64 -15.82 -12.23
C ARG A 112 -1.29 -17.00 -11.54
N VAL A 113 -1.41 -16.93 -10.22
CA VAL A 113 -2.27 -17.86 -9.47
C VAL A 113 -3.73 -17.53 -9.77
N THR A 114 -4.47 -18.53 -10.23
CA THR A 114 -5.89 -18.43 -10.58
C THR A 114 -6.79 -19.01 -9.50
N SER A 115 -6.32 -20.05 -8.80
CA SER A 115 -7.05 -20.65 -7.68
C SER A 115 -6.13 -21.24 -6.62
N ALA A 116 -6.63 -21.27 -5.38
CA ALA A 116 -6.02 -21.95 -4.24
C ALA A 116 -7.15 -22.60 -3.42
N HIS A 117 -7.24 -23.92 -3.44
CA HIS A 117 -8.29 -24.66 -2.77
C HIS A 117 -7.71 -25.55 -1.68
N PHE A 118 -8.25 -25.45 -0.48
CA PHE A 118 -7.86 -26.31 0.63
C PHE A 118 -8.52 -27.68 0.49
N ASP A 119 -7.72 -28.74 0.50
CA ASP A 119 -8.18 -30.12 0.50
C ASP A 119 -8.13 -30.68 1.92
N GLU A 120 -9.31 -30.81 2.54
CA GLU A 120 -9.46 -31.33 3.91
C GLU A 120 -9.03 -32.79 4.08
N SER A 121 -9.03 -33.57 2.97
CA SER A 121 -8.62 -34.99 3.03
C SER A 121 -7.10 -35.16 3.15
N THR A 122 -6.33 -34.18 2.73
CA THR A 122 -4.87 -34.17 2.77
C THR A 122 -4.28 -33.08 3.65
N ASN A 123 -5.11 -32.14 4.12
CA ASN A 123 -4.70 -30.93 4.83
C ASN A 123 -3.69 -30.08 4.02
N ARG A 124 -3.93 -29.96 2.72
CA ARG A 124 -3.04 -29.24 1.79
C ARG A 124 -3.81 -28.27 0.92
N TRP A 125 -3.10 -27.26 0.45
CA TRP A 125 -3.58 -26.31 -0.53
C TRP A 125 -3.21 -26.76 -1.94
N ASP A 126 -4.21 -26.93 -2.82
CA ASP A 126 -4.03 -27.12 -4.25
C ASP A 126 -4.03 -25.75 -4.95
N VAL A 127 -2.87 -25.31 -5.42
CA VAL A 127 -2.66 -23.99 -6.06
C VAL A 127 -2.44 -24.18 -7.56
N LYS A 128 -3.23 -23.46 -8.37
CA LYS A 128 -3.17 -23.54 -9.85
C LYS A 128 -2.88 -22.19 -10.47
N THR A 129 -2.20 -22.22 -11.61
CA THR A 129 -1.80 -21.03 -12.36
C THR A 129 -2.45 -20.95 -13.72
N ASP A 130 -2.39 -19.76 -14.33
CA ASP A 130 -2.82 -19.49 -15.70
C ASP A 130 -2.00 -20.22 -16.77
N LYS A 131 -0.80 -20.71 -16.41
CA LYS A 131 0.04 -21.57 -17.27
C LYS A 131 -0.26 -23.06 -17.14
N GLY A 132 -1.24 -23.42 -16.32
CA GLY A 132 -1.64 -24.81 -16.08
C GLY A 132 -0.73 -25.57 -15.12
N GLU A 133 0.13 -24.88 -14.38
CA GLU A 133 0.94 -25.47 -13.31
C GLU A 133 0.05 -25.78 -12.12
N HIS A 134 0.39 -26.88 -11.40
CA HIS A 134 -0.34 -27.33 -10.22
C HIS A 134 0.65 -27.62 -9.10
N TYR A 135 0.52 -26.89 -8.01
CA TYR A 135 1.30 -27.03 -6.78
C TYR A 135 0.42 -27.52 -5.67
N ARG A 136 0.95 -28.36 -4.79
CA ARG A 136 0.32 -28.76 -3.54
C ARG A 136 1.23 -28.41 -2.38
N CYS A 137 0.72 -27.65 -1.39
CA CYS A 137 1.55 -27.17 -0.29
C CYS A 137 0.80 -27.22 1.05
N ARG A 138 1.58 -27.24 2.13
CA ARG A 138 1.03 -27.13 3.48
C ARG A 138 0.70 -25.70 3.85
N TYR A 139 1.56 -24.74 3.47
CA TYR A 139 1.41 -23.32 3.77
C TYR A 139 1.12 -22.54 2.49
N PHE A 140 0.03 -21.80 2.50
CA PHE A 140 -0.35 -20.89 1.42
C PHE A 140 -0.21 -19.45 1.89
N ILE A 141 0.73 -18.67 1.34
CA ILE A 141 1.09 -17.35 1.85
C ILE A 141 0.88 -16.29 0.77
N THR A 142 0.09 -15.25 1.08
CA THR A 142 -0.22 -14.19 0.15
C THR A 142 0.56 -12.92 0.44
N GLY A 143 1.54 -12.62 -0.39
CA GLY A 143 2.30 -11.36 -0.43
C GLY A 143 1.86 -10.47 -1.59
N ILE A 144 0.55 -10.41 -1.88
CA ILE A 144 -0.03 -9.82 -3.10
C ILE A 144 -0.15 -8.29 -3.08
N GLY A 145 0.19 -7.67 -1.95
CA GLY A 145 0.13 -6.21 -1.77
C GLY A 145 -1.27 -5.65 -1.62
N CYS A 146 -1.37 -4.48 -0.97
CA CYS A 146 -2.63 -3.83 -0.66
C CYS A 146 -3.19 -2.99 -1.81
N LEU A 147 -2.35 -2.57 -2.77
CA LEU A 147 -2.65 -1.65 -3.87
C LEU A 147 -2.17 -2.24 -5.21
N SER A 148 -2.55 -3.48 -5.51
CA SER A 148 -2.12 -4.21 -6.72
C SER A 148 -3.24 -4.42 -7.74
N SER A 149 -4.47 -4.02 -7.43
CA SER A 149 -5.63 -4.11 -8.33
C SER A 149 -6.03 -2.71 -8.82
N GLY A 150 -5.45 -2.26 -9.95
CA GLY A 150 -5.80 -0.97 -10.56
C GLY A 150 -7.28 -0.87 -10.91
N GLN A 151 -7.85 0.34 -10.78
CA GLN A 151 -9.24 0.64 -11.02
C GLN A 151 -9.38 1.81 -11.99
N ILE A 152 -9.97 1.56 -13.15
CA ILE A 152 -10.43 2.59 -14.07
C ILE A 152 -11.95 2.63 -13.98
N PRO A 153 -12.57 3.80 -13.70
CA PRO A 153 -14.02 3.94 -13.71
C PRO A 153 -14.62 3.57 -15.07
N ASP A 154 -15.86 3.15 -15.04
CA ASP A 154 -16.58 2.75 -16.26
C ASP A 154 -17.11 3.99 -17.01
N PHE A 155 -16.18 4.76 -17.59
CA PHE A 155 -16.52 5.91 -18.42
C PHE A 155 -17.17 5.47 -19.72
N VAL A 156 -18.28 6.11 -20.09
CA VAL A 156 -18.93 5.92 -21.40
C VAL A 156 -17.89 6.18 -22.49
N GLY A 157 -17.81 5.31 -23.49
CA GLY A 157 -16.92 5.47 -24.62
C GLY A 157 -15.43 5.24 -24.36
N ARG A 158 -15.02 4.82 -23.15
CA ARG A 158 -13.61 4.62 -22.80
C ARG A 158 -12.79 3.85 -23.83
N ASP A 159 -13.37 2.80 -24.40
CA ASP A 159 -12.69 1.91 -25.34
C ASP A 159 -12.73 2.43 -26.79
N THR A 160 -13.32 3.60 -27.04
CA THR A 160 -13.38 4.25 -28.37
C THR A 160 -12.24 5.24 -28.61
N PHE A 161 -11.50 5.60 -27.56
CA PHE A 161 -10.40 6.55 -27.67
C PHE A 161 -9.31 6.03 -28.61
N SER A 162 -8.96 6.82 -29.63
CA SER A 162 -7.98 6.44 -30.67
C SER A 162 -6.53 6.77 -30.30
N GLY A 163 -6.31 7.57 -29.25
CA GLY A 163 -5.00 7.91 -28.72
C GLY A 163 -4.46 6.84 -27.76
N GLU A 164 -3.39 7.20 -27.05
CA GLU A 164 -2.74 6.33 -26.08
C GLU A 164 -3.41 6.46 -24.71
N ALA A 165 -3.66 5.36 -24.01
CA ALA A 165 -4.30 5.36 -22.68
C ALA A 165 -3.53 4.47 -21.69
N TYR A 166 -3.17 5.03 -20.53
CA TYR A 166 -2.33 4.35 -19.53
C TYR A 166 -2.92 4.46 -18.14
N HIS A 167 -2.79 3.40 -17.35
CA HIS A 167 -3.08 3.45 -15.90
C HIS A 167 -1.78 3.47 -15.09
N THR A 168 -1.70 4.34 -14.07
CA THR A 168 -0.48 4.50 -13.27
C THR A 168 0.01 3.22 -12.61
N GLY A 169 -0.88 2.27 -12.27
CA GLY A 169 -0.55 0.96 -11.70
C GLY A 169 -0.19 -0.13 -12.72
N ALA A 170 -0.11 0.20 -14.01
CA ALA A 170 0.26 -0.72 -15.10
C ALA A 170 1.00 0.05 -16.20
N TRP A 171 2.01 0.79 -15.81
CA TRP A 171 2.79 1.66 -16.71
C TRP A 171 3.71 0.85 -17.62
N PRO A 172 3.83 1.20 -18.93
CA PRO A 172 4.72 0.49 -19.86
C PRO A 172 6.19 0.61 -19.43
N HIS A 173 6.93 -0.49 -19.64
CA HIS A 173 8.34 -0.59 -19.22
C HIS A 173 9.27 0.27 -20.07
N GLU A 174 8.91 0.51 -21.33
CA GLU A 174 9.61 1.39 -22.28
C GLU A 174 9.40 2.88 -21.99
N GLY A 175 8.50 3.22 -21.04
CA GLY A 175 8.10 4.60 -20.78
C GLY A 175 7.09 5.14 -21.79
N VAL A 176 6.72 6.42 -21.62
CA VAL A 176 5.82 7.14 -22.51
C VAL A 176 6.48 8.48 -22.85
N ASP A 177 6.52 8.82 -24.13
CA ASP A 177 7.02 10.13 -24.59
C ASP A 177 5.84 11.12 -24.63
N PHE A 178 5.96 12.22 -23.91
CA PHE A 178 4.95 13.28 -23.84
C PHE A 178 5.32 14.52 -24.67
N ALA A 179 6.49 14.57 -25.29
CA ALA A 179 6.97 15.75 -26.01
C ALA A 179 6.01 16.12 -27.16
N GLY A 180 5.51 17.37 -27.13
CA GLY A 180 4.59 17.90 -28.14
C GLY A 180 3.20 17.30 -28.12
N LYS A 181 2.83 16.54 -27.08
CA LYS A 181 1.50 15.91 -26.94
C LYS A 181 0.57 16.73 -26.04
N LYS A 182 -0.72 16.63 -26.32
CA LYS A 182 -1.79 17.07 -25.44
C LYS A 182 -2.19 15.91 -24.54
N VAL A 183 -2.05 16.09 -23.23
CA VAL A 183 -2.21 15.02 -22.26
C VAL A 183 -3.34 15.33 -21.29
N ALA A 184 -4.18 14.34 -21.02
CA ALA A 184 -5.14 14.35 -19.92
C ALA A 184 -4.62 13.49 -18.76
N VAL A 185 -4.70 14.00 -17.52
CA VAL A 185 -4.53 13.18 -16.30
C VAL A 185 -5.84 13.19 -15.53
N ILE A 186 -6.43 12.02 -15.33
CA ILE A 186 -7.67 11.86 -14.56
C ILE A 186 -7.34 11.34 -13.17
N GLY A 187 -7.53 12.20 -12.15
CA GLY A 187 -7.30 11.89 -10.75
C GLY A 187 -6.10 12.60 -10.14
N THR A 188 -6.27 13.02 -8.88
CA THR A 188 -5.31 13.80 -8.08
C THR A 188 -5.01 13.13 -6.73
N GLY A 189 -4.99 11.79 -6.70
CA GLY A 189 -4.42 11.00 -5.62
C GLY A 189 -2.89 10.92 -5.73
N SER A 190 -2.22 10.10 -4.89
CA SER A 190 -0.75 10.04 -4.82
C SER A 190 -0.06 9.90 -6.17
N SER A 191 -0.53 8.99 -7.04
CA SER A 191 0.12 8.80 -8.35
C SER A 191 -0.14 9.96 -9.33
N GLY A 192 -1.31 10.60 -9.25
CA GLY A 192 -1.59 11.82 -10.01
C GLY A 192 -0.70 12.98 -9.59
N VAL A 193 -0.63 13.24 -8.27
CA VAL A 193 0.21 14.30 -7.69
C VAL A 193 1.68 14.15 -8.07
N GLN A 194 2.19 12.92 -8.12
CA GLN A 194 3.58 12.66 -8.47
C GLN A 194 3.84 12.75 -9.98
N SER A 195 2.90 12.32 -10.83
CA SER A 195 3.10 12.29 -12.29
C SER A 195 2.83 13.64 -12.98
N ILE A 196 1.88 14.43 -12.47
CA ILE A 196 1.46 15.71 -13.06
C ILE A 196 2.62 16.68 -13.26
N PRO A 197 3.52 16.94 -12.30
CA PRO A 197 4.64 17.85 -12.49
C PRO A 197 5.60 17.42 -13.60
N VAL A 198 5.87 16.12 -13.70
CA VAL A 198 6.79 15.56 -14.69
C VAL A 198 6.18 15.61 -16.09
N ILE A 199 4.91 15.20 -16.22
CA ILE A 199 4.18 15.28 -17.49
C ILE A 199 4.05 16.72 -17.97
N ALA A 200 3.72 17.67 -17.06
CA ALA A 200 3.61 19.09 -17.38
C ALA A 200 4.91 19.71 -17.90
N ALA A 201 6.06 19.18 -17.48
CA ALA A 201 7.36 19.67 -17.93
C ALA A 201 7.66 19.27 -19.39
N GLU A 202 7.09 18.19 -19.89
CA GLU A 202 7.36 17.60 -21.21
C GLU A 202 6.23 17.86 -22.21
N ALA A 203 4.98 17.82 -21.76
CA ALA A 203 3.80 17.94 -22.62
C ALA A 203 3.66 19.34 -23.26
N GLU A 204 3.10 19.39 -24.49
CA GLU A 204 2.67 20.66 -25.08
C GLU A 204 1.55 21.30 -24.25
N HIS A 205 0.59 20.50 -23.83
CA HIS A 205 -0.52 20.92 -22.97
C HIS A 205 -0.94 19.79 -22.06
N LEU A 206 -1.19 20.10 -20.77
CA LEU A 206 -1.71 19.17 -19.77
C LEU A 206 -3.04 19.66 -19.24
N THR A 207 -4.07 18.81 -19.28
CA THR A 207 -5.33 19.04 -18.57
C THR A 207 -5.47 18.04 -17.43
N VAL A 208 -5.64 18.53 -16.21
CA VAL A 208 -5.85 17.74 -15.00
C VAL A 208 -7.33 17.72 -14.66
N PHE A 209 -7.93 16.53 -14.64
CA PHE A 209 -9.32 16.31 -14.23
C PHE A 209 -9.37 15.90 -12.76
N GLN A 210 -9.77 16.84 -11.91
CA GLN A 210 -9.81 16.69 -10.46
C GLN A 210 -11.23 16.48 -9.95
N ARG A 211 -11.43 15.44 -9.14
CA ARG A 211 -12.67 15.23 -8.36
C ARG A 211 -12.58 15.79 -6.94
N THR A 212 -11.46 15.53 -6.29
CA THR A 212 -11.25 15.84 -4.88
C THR A 212 -9.87 16.47 -4.72
N PRO A 213 -9.77 17.72 -4.29
CA PRO A 213 -8.52 18.33 -3.84
C PRO A 213 -7.94 17.57 -2.64
N GLN A 214 -6.62 17.59 -2.46
CA GLN A 214 -5.95 16.84 -1.39
C GLN A 214 -5.11 17.77 -0.51
N TYR A 215 -5.05 17.44 0.79
CA TYR A 215 -4.03 18.02 1.67
C TYR A 215 -2.65 17.45 1.32
N MET A 216 -1.69 18.34 1.17
CA MET A 216 -0.30 17.98 0.82
C MET A 216 0.67 18.76 1.70
N ILE A 217 1.78 18.10 2.02
CA ILE A 217 2.89 18.69 2.78
C ILE A 217 4.11 18.69 1.87
N PRO A 218 4.92 19.76 1.86
CA PRO A 218 6.10 19.80 1.00
C PRO A 218 7.08 18.69 1.34
N ALA A 219 7.61 18.04 0.32
CA ALA A 219 8.58 16.96 0.47
C ALA A 219 9.88 17.45 1.13
N ARG A 220 10.27 18.69 0.84
CA ARG A 220 11.63 19.17 1.12
C ARG A 220 12.65 18.13 0.63
N HIS A 221 12.38 17.62 -0.58
CA HIS A 221 13.21 16.61 -1.24
C HIS A 221 14.55 17.20 -1.67
N GLY A 222 15.60 16.39 -1.58
CA GLY A 222 16.94 16.73 -2.03
C GLY A 222 17.86 15.52 -1.94
N ASN A 223 19.05 15.65 -2.51
CA ASN A 223 20.08 14.64 -2.36
C ASN A 223 20.47 14.49 -0.88
N VAL A 224 20.72 13.27 -0.46
CA VAL A 224 21.26 13.01 0.88
C VAL A 224 22.76 13.17 0.85
N ASP A 225 23.29 14.02 1.72
CA ASP A 225 24.74 14.12 1.92
C ASP A 225 25.26 12.78 2.45
N LYS A 226 26.35 12.29 1.84
CA LYS A 226 26.97 11.01 2.25
C LYS A 226 27.33 11.01 3.73
N ALA A 227 27.81 12.11 4.27
CA ALA A 227 28.16 12.20 5.68
C ALA A 227 26.92 12.03 6.60
N VAL A 228 25.76 12.57 6.20
CA VAL A 228 24.49 12.40 6.90
C VAL A 228 24.04 10.94 6.83
N LEU A 229 24.15 10.32 5.64
CA LEU A 229 23.79 8.90 5.47
C LEU A 229 24.72 8.00 6.30
N ASP A 230 26.03 8.27 6.30
CA ASP A 230 27.00 7.51 7.09
C ASP A 230 26.71 7.65 8.60
N GLU A 231 26.31 8.83 9.09
CA GLU A 231 25.87 9.02 10.47
C GLU A 231 24.60 8.22 10.77
N ILE A 232 23.58 8.26 9.91
CA ILE A 232 22.35 7.47 10.04
C ILE A 232 22.68 5.99 10.15
N LYS A 233 23.58 5.48 9.30
CA LYS A 233 24.01 4.08 9.30
C LYS A 233 24.61 3.62 10.62
N THR A 234 25.31 4.49 11.34
CA THR A 234 25.83 4.16 12.67
C THR A 234 24.76 3.97 13.74
N ARG A 235 23.54 4.44 13.47
CA ARG A 235 22.40 4.46 14.40
C ARG A 235 21.22 3.61 13.93
N TYR A 236 21.37 2.80 12.88
CA TYR A 236 20.27 2.04 12.28
C TYR A 236 19.52 1.19 13.31
N GLU A 237 20.20 0.49 14.21
CA GLU A 237 19.57 -0.34 15.23
C GLU A 237 18.58 0.49 16.09
N ALA A 238 19.02 1.63 16.62
CA ALA A 238 18.18 2.50 17.44
C ALA A 238 17.05 3.16 16.63
N ILE A 239 17.31 3.50 15.35
CA ILE A 239 16.32 4.07 14.44
C ILE A 239 15.19 3.07 14.17
N TYR A 240 15.54 1.82 13.85
CA TYR A 240 14.55 0.79 13.55
C TYR A 240 13.83 0.29 14.81
N ASP A 241 14.52 0.22 15.95
CA ASP A 241 13.87 -0.07 17.23
C ASP A 241 12.78 0.96 17.54
N LYS A 242 13.12 2.25 17.45
CA LYS A 242 12.15 3.34 17.64
C LYS A 242 11.00 3.27 16.62
N ALA A 243 11.29 2.98 15.36
CA ALA A 243 10.28 2.88 14.30
C ALA A 243 9.30 1.73 14.56
N ARG A 244 9.78 0.56 14.97
CA ARG A 244 8.97 -0.63 15.26
C ARG A 244 7.97 -0.41 16.40
N HIS A 245 8.28 0.48 17.35
CA HIS A 245 7.41 0.80 18.49
C HIS A 245 6.64 2.12 18.31
N SER A 246 6.74 2.77 17.15
CA SER A 246 6.01 4.01 16.85
C SER A 246 4.63 3.75 16.27
N VAL A 247 3.82 4.79 16.17
CA VAL A 247 2.48 4.72 15.56
C VAL A 247 2.54 4.45 14.06
N GLY A 248 3.41 5.16 13.34
CA GLY A 248 3.47 5.13 11.87
C GLY A 248 4.59 4.25 11.30
N GLY A 249 5.39 3.59 12.12
CA GLY A 249 6.58 2.90 11.64
C GLY A 249 7.70 3.87 11.24
N PHE A 250 7.76 5.06 11.87
CA PHE A 250 8.75 6.09 11.62
C PHE A 250 9.47 6.47 12.93
N PRO A 251 10.78 6.78 12.89
CA PRO A 251 11.55 7.12 14.10
C PRO A 251 11.36 8.59 14.52
N TYR A 252 10.16 9.14 14.32
CA TYR A 252 9.88 10.54 14.65
C TYR A 252 9.60 10.72 16.14
N ASP A 253 9.84 11.94 16.63
CA ASP A 253 9.50 12.34 17.99
C ASP A 253 8.05 12.84 18.00
N VAL A 254 7.14 12.00 18.51
CA VAL A 254 5.73 12.39 18.64
C VAL A 254 5.61 13.39 19.79
N GLN A 255 4.90 14.49 19.54
CA GLN A 255 4.60 15.49 20.56
C GLN A 255 3.39 15.07 21.40
N ASP A 256 3.42 15.37 22.70
CA ASP A 256 2.27 15.15 23.60
C ASP A 256 1.31 16.35 23.61
N ARG A 257 1.69 17.45 22.96
CA ARG A 257 0.95 18.71 22.98
C ARG A 257 -0.24 18.68 22.03
N SER A 258 -1.41 19.10 22.53
CA SER A 258 -2.61 19.34 21.70
C SER A 258 -2.51 20.69 20.97
N ALA A 259 -3.02 20.75 19.74
CA ALA A 259 -3.14 22.02 19.01
C ALA A 259 -4.12 23.02 19.67
N LEU A 260 -4.98 22.54 20.57
CA LEU A 260 -5.96 23.34 21.29
C LEU A 260 -5.42 23.92 22.60
N ASP A 261 -4.28 23.43 23.09
CA ASP A 261 -3.70 23.85 24.38
C ASP A 261 -2.71 25.03 24.26
N VAL A 262 -2.48 25.52 23.04
CA VAL A 262 -1.57 26.62 22.73
C VAL A 262 -2.33 27.80 22.14
N ASP A 263 -1.79 29.02 22.26
CA ASP A 263 -2.36 30.19 21.60
C ASP A 263 -2.08 30.20 20.07
N ASP A 264 -2.69 31.14 19.37
CA ASP A 264 -2.63 31.19 17.90
C ASP A 264 -1.22 31.49 17.37
N GLU A 265 -0.42 32.27 18.10
CA GLU A 265 0.95 32.63 17.72
C GLU A 265 1.87 31.40 17.85
N GLU A 266 1.84 30.73 19.00
CA GLU A 266 2.63 29.50 19.23
C GLU A 266 2.22 28.38 18.27
N ARG A 267 0.92 28.21 18.04
CA ARG A 267 0.41 27.22 17.08
C ARG A 267 0.95 27.48 15.69
N ARG A 268 0.91 28.75 15.26
CA ARG A 268 1.43 29.14 13.95
C ARG A 268 2.92 28.85 13.82
N GLU A 269 3.72 29.16 14.82
CA GLU A 269 5.16 28.89 14.81
C GLU A 269 5.45 27.38 14.70
N ILE A 270 4.72 26.54 15.43
CA ILE A 270 4.90 25.08 15.36
C ILE A 270 4.51 24.53 14.00
N LEU A 271 3.39 24.98 13.40
CA LEU A 271 2.96 24.54 12.07
C LEU A 271 3.93 25.02 10.98
N GLU A 272 4.45 26.26 11.07
CA GLU A 272 5.48 26.77 10.14
C GLU A 272 6.77 25.95 10.22
N GLN A 273 7.25 25.65 11.44
CA GLN A 273 8.45 24.81 11.61
C GLN A 273 8.22 23.40 11.03
N SER A 274 7.08 22.80 11.31
CA SER A 274 6.74 21.47 10.79
C SER A 274 6.56 21.46 9.26
N TRP A 275 6.08 22.57 8.69
CA TRP A 275 6.00 22.78 7.23
C TRP A 275 7.39 22.87 6.59
N GLU A 276 8.35 23.53 7.26
CA GLU A 276 9.73 23.58 6.80
C GLU A 276 10.45 22.24 6.94
N ASP A 277 10.16 21.44 7.98
CA ASP A 277 10.68 20.08 8.13
C ASP A 277 10.16 19.14 7.02
N GLY A 278 8.91 19.34 6.64
CA GLY A 278 8.23 18.65 5.54
C GLY A 278 7.93 17.18 5.79
N GLY A 279 7.32 16.56 4.80
CA GLY A 279 6.98 15.15 4.85
C GLY A 279 6.04 14.78 5.99
N PHE A 280 6.02 13.51 6.38
CA PHE A 280 5.15 13.05 7.46
C PHE A 280 5.50 13.62 8.84
N LYS A 281 6.65 14.28 9.00
CA LYS A 281 6.98 14.98 10.24
C LYS A 281 5.92 16.03 10.58
N PHE A 282 5.32 16.69 9.60
CA PHE A 282 4.22 17.62 9.85
C PHE A 282 3.09 16.99 10.68
N MET A 283 2.72 15.76 10.36
CA MET A 283 1.62 15.06 11.02
C MET A 283 2.00 14.50 12.40
N PHE A 284 3.27 14.10 12.59
CA PHE A 284 3.70 13.39 13.81
C PHE A 284 4.43 14.28 14.81
N ASN A 285 5.16 15.32 14.34
CA ASN A 285 6.00 16.17 15.20
C ASN A 285 5.33 17.49 15.59
N SER A 286 4.19 17.89 14.97
CA SER A 286 3.54 19.15 15.32
C SER A 286 2.67 19.02 16.58
N PHE A 287 1.57 18.29 16.48
CA PHE A 287 0.61 18.11 17.57
C PHE A 287 0.11 16.66 17.65
N SER A 288 -0.26 16.23 18.87
CA SER A 288 -0.70 14.85 19.14
C SER A 288 -2.09 14.53 18.60
N ASP A 289 -2.96 15.54 18.47
CA ASP A 289 -4.41 15.40 18.29
C ASP A 289 -4.92 15.68 16.86
N LEU A 290 -4.04 15.97 15.90
CA LEU A 290 -4.46 16.27 14.52
C LEU A 290 -5.23 15.13 13.83
N ARG A 291 -5.08 13.90 14.30
CA ARG A 291 -5.72 12.70 13.73
C ARG A 291 -6.97 12.25 14.49
N THR A 292 -7.26 12.85 15.64
CA THR A 292 -8.35 12.42 16.53
C THR A 292 -9.25 13.54 17.00
N SER A 293 -8.85 14.81 16.82
CA SER A 293 -9.63 15.98 17.20
C SER A 293 -10.04 16.77 15.96
N LEU A 294 -11.32 16.84 15.66
CA LEU A 294 -11.84 17.62 14.52
C LEU A 294 -11.43 19.11 14.59
N PRO A 295 -11.53 19.81 15.75
CA PRO A 295 -11.06 21.19 15.83
C PRO A 295 -9.55 21.34 15.57
N ALA A 296 -8.71 20.44 16.10
CA ALA A 296 -7.26 20.47 15.86
C ALA A 296 -6.92 20.20 14.39
N SER A 297 -7.60 19.21 13.79
CA SER A 297 -7.49 18.88 12.37
C SER A 297 -7.85 20.09 11.48
N GLU A 298 -8.91 20.83 11.84
CA GLU A 298 -9.34 21.99 11.05
C GLU A 298 -8.33 23.15 11.12
N LEU A 299 -7.72 23.41 12.28
CA LEU A 299 -6.64 24.40 12.43
C LEU A 299 -5.44 24.09 11.53
N ALA A 300 -5.01 22.84 11.49
CA ALA A 300 -3.95 22.41 10.59
C ALA A 300 -4.40 22.48 9.11
N GLY A 301 -5.65 22.12 8.83
CA GLY A 301 -6.24 22.22 7.49
C GLY A 301 -6.31 23.66 6.98
N GLU A 302 -6.70 24.61 7.84
CA GLU A 302 -6.73 26.03 7.52
C GLU A 302 -5.35 26.57 7.18
N PHE A 303 -4.34 26.24 7.98
CA PHE A 303 -2.95 26.57 7.73
C PHE A 303 -2.48 26.05 6.34
N ILE A 304 -2.77 24.80 6.01
CA ILE A 304 -2.35 24.22 4.71
C ILE A 304 -3.09 24.91 3.55
N ARG A 305 -4.40 25.24 3.71
CA ARG A 305 -5.14 25.98 2.67
C ARG A 305 -4.57 27.38 2.44
N GLU A 306 -4.09 28.06 3.49
CA GLU A 306 -3.35 29.33 3.33
C GLU A 306 -2.08 29.12 2.52
N LYS A 307 -1.29 28.08 2.80
CA LYS A 307 -0.07 27.77 2.05
C LYS A 307 -0.34 27.46 0.57
N ILE A 308 -1.44 26.77 0.25
CA ILE A 308 -1.85 26.53 -1.14
C ILE A 308 -2.12 27.86 -1.86
N LYS A 309 -2.84 28.80 -1.22
CA LYS A 309 -3.10 30.14 -1.79
C LYS A 309 -1.83 30.97 -1.98
N GLU A 310 -0.81 30.76 -1.15
CA GLU A 310 0.49 31.42 -1.31
C GLU A 310 1.30 30.85 -2.50
N MET A 311 1.16 29.54 -2.79
CA MET A 311 1.92 28.85 -3.84
C MET A 311 1.32 29.00 -5.24
N VAL A 312 -0.01 29.13 -5.36
CA VAL A 312 -0.71 29.18 -6.65
C VAL A 312 -1.07 30.63 -7.00
N ASN A 313 -0.53 31.11 -8.13
CA ASN A 313 -0.63 32.52 -8.54
C ASN A 313 -2.05 32.94 -8.96
N ASP A 314 -2.79 32.06 -9.63
CA ASP A 314 -4.15 32.32 -10.07
C ASP A 314 -5.14 31.99 -8.93
N PRO A 315 -5.88 33.00 -8.38
CA PRO A 315 -6.81 32.78 -7.28
C PRO A 315 -7.94 31.81 -7.60
N GLU A 316 -8.41 31.76 -8.85
CA GLU A 316 -9.50 30.87 -9.25
C GLU A 316 -9.01 29.41 -9.30
N VAL A 317 -7.79 29.19 -9.74
CA VAL A 317 -7.14 27.88 -9.70
C VAL A 317 -6.81 27.48 -8.26
N ALA A 318 -6.30 28.41 -7.45
CA ALA A 318 -6.04 28.18 -6.04
C ALA A 318 -7.30 27.69 -5.31
N GLU A 319 -8.44 28.36 -5.47
CA GLU A 319 -9.72 27.97 -4.85
C GLU A 319 -10.16 26.55 -5.25
N LYS A 320 -9.96 26.13 -6.52
CA LYS A 320 -10.25 24.76 -6.98
C LYS A 320 -9.34 23.70 -6.36
N LEU A 321 -8.15 24.09 -5.88
CA LEU A 321 -7.18 23.19 -5.27
C LEU A 321 -7.33 23.07 -3.74
N LEU A 322 -8.20 23.86 -3.12
CA LEU A 322 -8.40 23.80 -1.67
C LEU A 322 -9.20 22.56 -1.26
N PRO A 323 -8.70 21.73 -0.34
CA PRO A 323 -9.46 20.63 0.23
C PRO A 323 -10.48 21.16 1.26
N LEU A 324 -11.72 21.36 0.81
CA LEU A 324 -12.82 21.90 1.61
C LEU A 324 -13.87 20.85 1.98
N ASP A 325 -13.85 19.68 1.34
CA ASP A 325 -14.86 18.62 1.47
C ASP A 325 -14.54 17.59 2.57
N HIS A 326 -13.38 17.70 3.21
CA HIS A 326 -12.95 16.77 4.25
C HIS A 326 -11.92 17.40 5.20
N PRO A 327 -11.84 16.95 6.49
CA PRO A 327 -10.83 17.40 7.44
C PRO A 327 -9.41 16.93 7.06
N PHE A 328 -8.38 17.66 7.54
CA PHE A 328 -7.00 17.22 7.44
C PHE A 328 -6.81 15.86 8.14
N GLY A 329 -6.02 14.96 7.56
CA GLY A 329 -5.76 13.62 8.12
C GLY A 329 -6.89 12.60 7.96
N SER A 330 -8.04 12.97 7.37
CA SER A 330 -9.13 12.03 7.09
C SER A 330 -8.90 11.14 5.86
N LYS A 331 -8.02 11.55 4.98
CA LYS A 331 -7.46 10.77 3.87
C LYS A 331 -5.94 10.72 4.02
N ARG A 332 -5.26 9.92 3.18
CA ARG A 332 -3.80 9.95 3.12
C ARG A 332 -3.33 11.37 2.81
N VAL A 333 -2.56 11.95 3.70
CA VAL A 333 -1.85 13.20 3.44
C VAL A 333 -0.76 12.91 2.42
N LEU A 334 -0.71 13.69 1.35
CA LEU A 334 0.24 13.50 0.26
C LEU A 334 1.50 14.34 0.47
N ILE A 335 2.58 13.92 -0.18
CA ILE A 335 3.85 14.65 -0.16
C ILE A 335 4.00 15.37 -1.49
N ASP A 336 4.06 16.71 -1.42
CA ASP A 336 4.18 17.57 -2.59
C ASP A 336 5.63 17.66 -3.05
N THR A 337 5.84 17.37 -4.34
CA THR A 337 7.07 17.60 -5.08
C THR A 337 6.79 18.47 -6.30
N ASN A 338 6.47 19.74 -6.09
CA ASN A 338 6.11 20.76 -7.08
C ASN A 338 4.72 20.60 -7.73
N TYR A 339 3.77 19.91 -7.09
CA TYR A 339 2.41 19.76 -7.64
C TYR A 339 1.67 21.09 -7.73
N PHE A 340 1.65 21.88 -6.66
CA PHE A 340 0.96 23.17 -6.65
C PHE A 340 1.65 24.17 -7.58
N ASP A 341 2.98 24.21 -7.61
CA ASP A 341 3.75 25.07 -8.52
C ASP A 341 3.48 24.75 -10.00
N THR A 342 3.11 23.53 -10.31
CA THR A 342 2.79 23.09 -11.67
C THR A 342 1.61 23.86 -12.25
N PHE A 343 0.65 24.27 -11.44
CA PHE A 343 -0.51 25.05 -11.90
C PHE A 343 -0.21 26.51 -12.21
N ASN A 344 1.01 26.99 -11.95
CA ASN A 344 1.48 28.30 -12.38
C ASN A 344 2.05 28.29 -13.81
N ARG A 345 2.04 27.15 -14.50
CA ARG A 345 2.54 27.01 -15.88
C ARG A 345 1.43 27.31 -16.88
N ASP A 346 1.77 28.01 -17.96
CA ASP A 346 0.83 28.39 -19.03
C ASP A 346 0.26 27.18 -19.80
N ASN A 347 0.95 26.04 -19.77
CA ASN A 347 0.53 24.83 -20.48
C ASN A 347 -0.31 23.87 -19.61
N VAL A 348 -0.73 24.27 -18.40
CA VAL A 348 -1.50 23.42 -17.49
C VAL A 348 -2.87 23.99 -17.22
N ARG A 349 -3.89 23.16 -17.40
CA ARG A 349 -5.31 23.47 -17.10
C ARG A 349 -5.85 22.52 -16.04
N LEU A 350 -6.64 23.07 -15.10
CA LEU A 350 -7.39 22.30 -14.09
C LEU A 350 -8.89 22.31 -14.41
N VAL A 351 -9.48 21.12 -14.47
CA VAL A 351 -10.93 20.91 -14.63
C VAL A 351 -11.49 20.24 -13.37
N ASP A 352 -12.43 20.90 -12.69
CA ASP A 352 -13.17 20.32 -11.58
C ASP A 352 -14.34 19.48 -12.13
N ILE A 353 -14.21 18.15 -12.05
CA ILE A 353 -15.25 17.25 -12.58
C ILE A 353 -16.52 17.17 -11.72
N ASN A 354 -16.58 17.84 -10.58
CA ASN A 354 -17.84 18.03 -9.85
C ASN A 354 -18.69 19.13 -10.49
N VAL A 355 -18.06 20.08 -11.18
CA VAL A 355 -18.72 21.18 -11.92
C VAL A 355 -18.88 20.82 -13.40
N GLU A 356 -17.85 20.25 -13.98
CA GLU A 356 -17.75 19.83 -15.38
C GLU A 356 -17.51 18.30 -15.44
N PRO A 357 -18.56 17.47 -15.21
CA PRO A 357 -18.38 16.02 -15.12
C PRO A 357 -17.88 15.43 -16.44
N ILE A 358 -17.04 14.38 -16.36
CA ILE A 358 -16.66 13.59 -17.52
C ILE A 358 -17.89 12.81 -17.98
N ASN A 359 -18.50 13.25 -19.06
CA ASN A 359 -19.71 12.63 -19.63
C ASN A 359 -19.35 11.44 -20.52
N GLU A 360 -18.27 11.57 -21.30
CA GLU A 360 -17.86 10.56 -22.29
C GLU A 360 -16.36 10.68 -22.57
N ILE A 361 -15.69 9.56 -22.78
CA ILE A 361 -14.41 9.46 -23.46
C ILE A 361 -14.72 9.27 -24.95
N THR A 362 -14.42 10.26 -25.76
CA THR A 362 -14.70 10.27 -27.19
C THR A 362 -13.53 9.66 -27.98
N GLU A 363 -13.70 9.50 -29.30
CA GLU A 363 -12.63 9.01 -30.19
C GLU A 363 -11.36 9.89 -30.10
N THR A 364 -11.52 11.21 -29.89
CA THR A 364 -10.40 12.18 -29.90
C THR A 364 -10.04 12.72 -28.51
N GLY A 365 -10.78 12.38 -27.44
CA GLY A 365 -10.48 12.94 -26.13
C GLY A 365 -11.58 12.77 -25.08
N ILE A 366 -11.92 13.83 -24.37
CA ILE A 366 -12.85 13.82 -23.22
C ILE A 366 -13.91 14.92 -23.40
N LEU A 367 -15.18 14.53 -23.34
CA LEU A 367 -16.30 15.47 -23.20
C LEU A 367 -16.54 15.70 -21.70
N ALA A 368 -16.19 16.88 -21.19
CA ALA A 368 -16.43 17.29 -19.81
C ALA A 368 -17.43 18.47 -19.78
N GLY A 369 -18.52 18.34 -19.03
CA GLY A 369 -19.63 19.27 -19.13
C GLY A 369 -20.15 19.37 -20.57
N GLU A 370 -20.06 20.56 -21.16
CA GLU A 370 -20.41 20.83 -22.57
C GLU A 370 -19.17 20.99 -23.48
N GLU A 371 -17.94 20.91 -22.92
CA GLU A 371 -16.69 21.16 -23.63
C GLU A 371 -16.02 19.84 -24.08
N GLN A 372 -15.68 19.77 -25.38
CA GLN A 372 -14.83 18.72 -25.93
C GLN A 372 -13.38 19.11 -25.78
N HIS A 373 -12.58 18.25 -25.13
CA HIS A 373 -11.13 18.39 -25.01
C HIS A 373 -10.45 17.27 -25.81
N ASP A 374 -9.63 17.64 -26.79
CA ASP A 374 -8.90 16.67 -27.59
C ASP A 374 -7.51 16.38 -27.02
N PHE A 375 -7.15 15.11 -26.95
CA PHE A 375 -5.90 14.63 -26.38
C PHE A 375 -5.23 13.58 -27.25
N ASP A 376 -3.91 13.49 -27.15
CA ASP A 376 -3.09 12.40 -27.71
C ASP A 376 -2.94 11.26 -26.70
N VAL A 377 -2.92 11.60 -25.40
CA VAL A 377 -2.71 10.65 -24.29
C VAL A 377 -3.70 10.90 -23.16
N ILE A 378 -4.27 9.83 -22.61
CA ILE A 378 -5.06 9.85 -21.37
C ILE A 378 -4.35 9.01 -20.30
N VAL A 379 -4.03 9.61 -19.16
CA VAL A 379 -3.45 8.95 -18.00
C VAL A 379 -4.52 8.78 -16.92
N TYR A 380 -4.84 7.53 -16.61
CA TYR A 380 -5.74 7.18 -15.51
C TYR A 380 -4.94 7.07 -14.20
N ALA A 381 -4.95 8.11 -13.38
CA ALA A 381 -4.46 8.13 -12.01
C ALA A 381 -5.60 7.87 -11.02
N THR A 382 -6.49 6.95 -11.37
CA THR A 382 -7.79 6.70 -10.73
C THR A 382 -7.73 5.73 -9.56
N GLY A 383 -6.53 5.26 -9.20
CA GLY A 383 -6.26 4.48 -8.00
C GLY A 383 -6.56 2.99 -8.14
N PHE A 384 -6.86 2.34 -7.01
CA PHE A 384 -6.87 0.89 -6.86
C PHE A 384 -8.10 0.43 -6.08
N ASP A 385 -8.53 -0.81 -6.33
CA ASP A 385 -9.37 -1.56 -5.42
C ASP A 385 -8.49 -2.09 -4.28
N ALA A 386 -8.38 -1.26 -3.24
CA ALA A 386 -7.44 -1.47 -2.15
C ALA A 386 -7.81 -2.65 -1.25
N MET A 387 -6.82 -3.23 -0.59
CA MET A 387 -6.88 -4.28 0.42
C MET A 387 -7.43 -5.61 -0.09
N THR A 388 -8.69 -5.67 -0.53
CA THR A 388 -9.38 -6.91 -0.93
C THR A 388 -9.40 -7.17 -2.43
N GLY A 389 -9.13 -6.16 -3.27
CA GLY A 389 -9.27 -6.27 -4.73
C GLY A 389 -8.40 -7.34 -5.37
N SER A 390 -7.17 -7.54 -4.87
CA SER A 390 -6.28 -8.59 -5.37
C SER A 390 -6.72 -9.99 -4.93
N PHE A 391 -7.21 -10.14 -3.70
CA PHE A 391 -7.77 -11.39 -3.19
C PHE A 391 -9.00 -11.83 -4.02
N ASN A 392 -9.87 -10.88 -4.37
CA ASN A 392 -11.09 -11.15 -5.14
C ASN A 392 -10.83 -11.65 -6.58
N LYS A 393 -9.60 -11.53 -7.08
CA LYS A 393 -9.18 -12.02 -8.41
C LYS A 393 -8.68 -13.46 -8.41
N ILE A 394 -8.54 -14.07 -7.23
CA ILE A 394 -8.09 -15.45 -7.05
C ILE A 394 -9.26 -16.25 -6.48
N ASP A 395 -9.58 -17.42 -7.05
CA ASP A 395 -10.58 -18.33 -6.47
C ASP A 395 -9.96 -19.06 -5.27
N ILE A 396 -9.98 -18.41 -4.09
CA ILE A 396 -9.48 -18.96 -2.83
C ILE A 396 -10.64 -19.65 -2.11
N ARG A 397 -10.47 -20.94 -1.82
CA ARG A 397 -11.49 -21.72 -1.11
C ARG A 397 -10.89 -22.44 0.08
N GLY A 398 -11.48 -22.23 1.24
CA GLY A 398 -11.16 -22.89 2.49
C GLY A 398 -11.94 -24.19 2.71
N ARG A 399 -12.19 -24.50 3.99
CA ARG A 399 -12.98 -25.66 4.41
C ARG A 399 -14.37 -25.66 3.77
N SER A 400 -14.87 -26.86 3.49
CA SER A 400 -16.19 -27.07 2.85
C SER A 400 -16.37 -26.32 1.52
N GLY A 401 -15.26 -25.87 0.91
CA GLY A 401 -15.27 -25.11 -0.34
C GLY A 401 -15.75 -23.66 -0.21
N GLU A 402 -15.83 -23.12 1.02
CA GLU A 402 -16.18 -21.71 1.26
C GLU A 402 -15.21 -20.78 0.52
N LYS A 403 -15.75 -19.83 -0.24
CA LYS A 403 -14.91 -18.85 -0.95
C LYS A 403 -14.58 -17.67 -0.05
N LEU A 404 -13.31 -17.27 -0.01
CA LEU A 404 -12.87 -16.11 0.74
C LEU A 404 -13.63 -14.83 0.31
N LYS A 405 -13.87 -14.67 -0.99
CA LYS A 405 -14.64 -13.55 -1.54
C LYS A 405 -16.08 -13.48 -1.00
N ASP A 406 -16.75 -14.65 -0.86
CA ASP A 406 -18.12 -14.71 -0.39
C ASP A 406 -18.17 -14.46 1.13
N LYS A 407 -17.21 -15.03 1.88
CA LYS A 407 -17.03 -14.73 3.32
C LYS A 407 -16.81 -13.24 3.58
N TRP A 408 -16.11 -12.56 2.68
CA TRP A 408 -15.78 -11.14 2.80
C TRP A 408 -16.78 -10.20 2.10
N GLU A 409 -17.96 -10.68 1.71
CA GLU A 409 -18.97 -9.89 1.00
C GLU A 409 -19.39 -8.63 1.77
N ALA A 410 -19.54 -8.72 3.09
CA ALA A 410 -19.89 -7.61 3.97
C ALA A 410 -18.68 -6.81 4.49
N GLY A 411 -17.47 -7.23 4.16
CA GLY A 411 -16.19 -6.67 4.61
C GLY A 411 -15.21 -7.77 4.98
N PRO A 412 -13.91 -7.48 5.00
CA PRO A 412 -12.91 -8.49 5.33
C PRO A 412 -13.02 -8.95 6.78
N LEU A 413 -13.03 -10.26 6.99
CA LEU A 413 -12.99 -10.91 8.29
C LEU A 413 -11.63 -11.60 8.45
N THR A 414 -10.83 -11.11 9.38
CA THR A 414 -9.48 -11.61 9.63
C THR A 414 -9.15 -11.59 11.12
N TYR A 415 -8.26 -12.48 11.53
CA TYR A 415 -7.61 -12.37 12.84
C TYR A 415 -6.20 -11.83 12.64
N LEU A 416 -5.84 -10.74 13.34
CA LEU A 416 -4.59 -9.99 13.25
C LEU A 416 -4.26 -9.44 11.83
N GLY A 417 -5.20 -9.46 10.88
CA GLY A 417 -4.88 -9.19 9.48
C GLY A 417 -3.95 -10.23 8.85
N LEU A 418 -3.78 -11.36 9.52
CA LEU A 418 -2.82 -12.42 9.19
C LEU A 418 -3.49 -13.69 8.68
N THR A 419 -4.64 -14.06 9.24
CA THR A 419 -5.38 -15.29 8.93
C THR A 419 -6.89 -15.03 8.83
N SER A 420 -7.66 -16.02 8.37
CA SER A 420 -9.12 -15.96 8.35
C SER A 420 -9.69 -17.34 8.73
N VAL A 421 -10.75 -17.36 9.52
CA VAL A 421 -11.46 -18.59 9.94
C VAL A 421 -11.94 -19.38 8.72
N GLY A 422 -11.77 -20.69 8.73
CA GLY A 422 -12.10 -21.56 7.61
C GLY A 422 -10.98 -21.72 6.57
N PHE A 423 -9.84 -21.05 6.76
CA PHE A 423 -8.71 -21.08 5.83
C PHE A 423 -7.41 -21.50 6.55
N PRO A 424 -7.31 -22.77 6.97
CA PRO A 424 -6.18 -23.24 7.77
C PRO A 424 -4.86 -23.13 7.00
N ASN A 425 -3.76 -22.78 7.70
CA ASN A 425 -2.42 -22.59 7.16
C ASN A 425 -2.34 -21.58 5.99
N MET A 426 -3.36 -20.72 5.82
CA MET A 426 -3.30 -19.57 4.92
C MET A 426 -2.85 -18.33 5.69
N PHE A 427 -1.82 -17.68 5.21
CA PHE A 427 -1.31 -16.44 5.80
C PHE A 427 -1.35 -15.27 4.83
N MET A 428 -1.66 -14.09 5.35
CA MET A 428 -1.71 -12.83 4.60
C MET A 428 -0.63 -11.87 5.12
N ILE A 429 0.28 -11.44 4.28
CA ILE A 429 1.24 -10.39 4.65
C ILE A 429 0.59 -9.04 4.37
N THR A 430 0.47 -8.20 5.39
CA THR A 430 -0.23 -6.91 5.36
C THR A 430 -1.70 -7.00 4.91
N GLY A 431 -2.39 -8.04 5.37
CA GLY A 431 -3.82 -8.23 5.10
C GLY A 431 -4.72 -7.18 5.76
N PRO A 432 -6.03 -7.17 5.42
CA PRO A 432 -7.01 -6.30 6.08
C PRO A 432 -7.03 -6.52 7.59
N GLY A 433 -7.15 -5.44 8.37
CA GLY A 433 -7.08 -5.48 9.83
C GLY A 433 -5.67 -5.43 10.40
N SER A 434 -4.64 -5.21 9.58
CA SER A 434 -3.26 -4.92 10.00
C SER A 434 -2.89 -3.44 9.77
N PRO A 435 -1.79 -2.92 10.35
CA PRO A 435 -1.32 -1.55 10.14
C PRO A 435 -1.13 -1.17 8.66
N SER A 436 -0.54 -2.06 7.88
CA SER A 436 -0.52 -2.02 6.42
C SER A 436 -0.26 -0.59 5.88
N VAL A 437 -1.18 -0.06 5.08
CA VAL A 437 -1.09 1.24 4.39
C VAL A 437 -1.08 2.48 5.29
N LEU A 438 -1.37 2.36 6.57
CA LEU A 438 -1.27 3.44 7.55
C LEU A 438 0.12 3.57 8.17
N SER A 439 1.04 2.70 7.79
CA SER A 439 2.39 2.64 8.34
C SER A 439 3.46 2.55 7.25
N ASN A 440 4.72 2.63 7.66
CA ASN A 440 5.85 2.27 6.82
C ASN A 440 5.74 0.79 6.44
N MET A 441 5.55 0.52 5.14
CA MET A 441 5.25 -0.82 4.64
C MET A 441 6.35 -1.86 4.94
N PRO A 442 7.66 -1.59 4.73
CA PRO A 442 8.72 -2.52 5.14
C PRO A 442 8.64 -2.95 6.61
N ILE A 443 8.39 -2.02 7.53
CA ILE A 443 8.25 -2.32 8.97
C ILE A 443 7.06 -3.26 9.24
N ALA A 444 5.90 -2.97 8.64
CA ALA A 444 4.72 -3.82 8.79
C ALA A 444 4.90 -5.20 8.13
N ILE A 445 5.57 -5.25 6.99
CA ILE A 445 5.89 -6.51 6.29
C ILE A 445 6.84 -7.37 7.13
N GLU A 446 7.91 -6.77 7.68
CA GLU A 446 8.84 -7.51 8.55
C GLU A 446 8.14 -8.11 9.76
N GLN A 447 7.26 -7.35 10.43
CA GLN A 447 6.46 -7.85 11.55
C GLN A 447 5.65 -9.10 11.18
N HIS A 448 4.95 -9.08 10.04
CA HIS A 448 4.15 -10.22 9.60
C HIS A 448 5.01 -11.42 9.20
N VAL A 449 6.08 -11.18 8.45
CA VAL A 449 6.99 -12.25 8.01
C VAL A 449 7.67 -12.93 9.19
N GLU A 450 8.11 -12.15 10.19
CA GLU A 450 8.69 -12.69 11.41
C GLU A 450 7.67 -13.52 12.19
N MET A 451 6.45 -13.02 12.39
CA MET A 451 5.38 -13.75 13.07
C MET A 451 4.99 -15.05 12.34
N ILE A 452 4.84 -15.03 11.01
CA ILE A 452 4.56 -16.23 10.22
C ILE A 452 5.72 -17.23 10.35
N THR A 453 6.96 -16.76 10.33
CA THR A 453 8.15 -17.61 10.49
C THR A 453 8.16 -18.30 11.86
N ASP A 454 7.81 -17.56 12.92
CA ASP A 454 7.78 -18.10 14.29
C ASP A 454 6.62 -19.09 14.48
N ILE A 455 5.44 -18.81 13.92
CA ILE A 455 4.30 -19.73 13.89
C ILE A 455 4.70 -21.05 13.21
N ILE A 456 5.27 -20.99 12.01
CA ILE A 456 5.67 -22.20 11.24
C ILE A 456 6.74 -22.98 12.00
N ARG A 457 7.75 -22.31 12.57
CA ARG A 457 8.77 -22.94 13.41
C ARG A 457 8.17 -23.64 14.62
N HIS A 458 7.19 -23.01 15.28
CA HIS A 458 6.48 -23.62 16.41
C HIS A 458 5.68 -24.84 15.99
N MET A 459 4.94 -24.77 14.88
CA MET A 459 4.17 -25.88 14.36
C MET A 459 5.04 -27.08 14.04
N ASP A 460 6.14 -26.86 13.33
CA ASP A 460 7.08 -27.94 12.95
C ASP A 460 7.78 -28.55 14.18
N GLY A 461 8.18 -27.72 15.14
CA GLY A 461 8.82 -28.17 16.38
C GLY A 461 7.89 -28.91 17.33
N SER A 462 6.59 -28.70 17.23
CA SER A 462 5.56 -29.27 18.14
C SER A 462 4.69 -30.35 17.47
N GLY A 463 4.94 -30.72 16.21
CA GLY A 463 4.15 -31.73 15.48
C GLY A 463 2.72 -31.26 15.19
N ILE A 464 2.49 -29.96 15.07
CA ILE A 464 1.21 -29.36 14.75
C ILE A 464 1.04 -29.36 13.24
N GLU A 465 -0.03 -29.92 12.73
CA GLU A 465 -0.33 -30.02 11.29
C GLU A 465 -1.07 -28.79 10.77
N LEU A 466 -2.06 -28.30 11.53
CA LEU A 466 -2.90 -27.19 11.14
C LEU A 466 -2.91 -26.10 12.21
N LEU A 467 -2.90 -24.85 11.75
CA LEU A 467 -3.21 -23.65 12.52
C LEU A 467 -4.38 -22.95 11.85
N GLU A 468 -5.40 -22.60 12.61
CA GLU A 468 -6.60 -21.92 12.13
C GLU A 468 -7.07 -20.90 13.16
N ALA A 469 -7.47 -19.69 12.70
CA ALA A 469 -8.05 -18.70 13.59
C ALA A 469 -9.36 -19.17 14.19
N GLU A 470 -9.64 -18.81 15.44
CA GLU A 470 -10.91 -19.06 16.11
C GLU A 470 -11.95 -18.00 15.74
N SER A 471 -13.21 -18.40 15.60
CA SER A 471 -14.31 -17.50 15.20
C SER A 471 -14.50 -16.32 16.15
N ASP A 472 -14.38 -16.57 17.46
CA ASP A 472 -14.54 -15.53 18.47
C ASP A 472 -13.36 -14.55 18.44
N ALA A 473 -12.15 -15.02 18.18
CA ALA A 473 -10.95 -14.20 18.03
C ALA A 473 -11.00 -13.33 16.76
N GLU A 474 -11.41 -13.91 15.61
CA GLU A 474 -11.63 -13.15 14.37
C GLU A 474 -12.68 -12.05 14.58
N THR A 475 -13.81 -12.37 15.20
CA THR A 475 -14.89 -11.41 15.48
C THR A 475 -14.44 -10.31 16.42
N ALA A 476 -13.76 -10.65 17.51
CA ALA A 476 -13.24 -9.69 18.48
C ALA A 476 -12.19 -8.77 17.83
N TRP A 477 -11.32 -9.31 16.96
CA TRP A 477 -10.33 -8.52 16.24
C TRP A 477 -10.96 -7.51 15.28
N VAL A 478 -11.94 -7.94 14.48
CA VAL A 478 -12.67 -7.03 13.57
C VAL A 478 -13.36 -5.91 14.35
N HIS A 479 -13.97 -6.23 15.50
CA HIS A 479 -14.58 -5.24 16.38
C HIS A 479 -13.53 -4.24 16.90
N HIS A 480 -12.41 -4.75 17.42
CA HIS A 480 -11.29 -3.94 17.92
C HIS A 480 -10.73 -2.98 16.84
N VAL A 481 -10.55 -3.45 15.61
CA VAL A 481 -10.10 -2.60 14.48
C VAL A 481 -11.07 -1.46 14.22
N ASN A 482 -12.38 -1.72 14.27
CA ASN A 482 -13.41 -0.69 14.08
C ASN A 482 -13.44 0.31 15.25
N GLU A 483 -13.36 -0.15 16.50
CA GLU A 483 -13.31 0.71 17.69
C GLU A 483 -12.11 1.68 17.65
N LEU A 484 -10.95 1.21 17.20
CA LEU A 484 -9.77 2.06 17.05
C LEU A 484 -9.91 3.10 15.92
N ALA A 485 -10.71 2.80 14.90
CA ALA A 485 -10.94 3.72 13.79
C ALA A 485 -11.95 4.83 14.14
N GLU A 486 -12.97 4.53 14.95
CA GLU A 486 -14.09 5.45 15.28
C GLU A 486 -13.64 6.84 15.73
N PRO A 487 -12.66 7.03 16.65
CA PRO A 487 -12.25 8.36 17.11
C PRO A 487 -11.35 9.09 16.10
N THR A 488 -10.97 8.45 14.99
CA THR A 488 -10.01 9.02 14.05
C THR A 488 -10.65 9.87 12.97
N MET A 489 -9.89 10.78 12.39
CA MET A 489 -10.34 11.57 11.25
C MET A 489 -10.68 10.71 10.02
N PHE A 490 -10.17 9.47 9.92
CA PHE A 490 -10.46 8.58 8.79
C PHE A 490 -11.96 8.33 8.56
N MET A 491 -12.77 8.39 9.61
CA MET A 491 -14.22 8.18 9.54
C MET A 491 -14.97 9.39 8.96
N HIS A 492 -14.32 10.56 8.83
CA HIS A 492 -14.93 11.81 8.36
C HIS A 492 -14.81 12.04 6.84
N ALA A 493 -14.29 11.08 6.07
CA ALA A 493 -14.16 11.22 4.62
C ALA A 493 -14.47 9.94 3.85
N ASN A 494 -14.95 10.13 2.62
CA ASN A 494 -15.08 9.05 1.66
C ASN A 494 -13.68 8.70 1.10
N SER A 495 -13.01 7.74 1.73
CA SER A 495 -11.66 7.31 1.33
C SER A 495 -11.61 5.85 0.90
N TRP A 496 -10.55 5.48 0.19
CA TRP A 496 -10.29 4.09 -0.15
C TRP A 496 -9.97 3.21 1.08
N TYR A 497 -9.63 3.79 2.23
CA TYR A 497 -9.52 3.07 3.51
C TYR A 497 -10.85 2.43 3.92
N LEU A 498 -11.95 3.07 3.53
CA LEU A 498 -13.32 2.61 3.76
C LEU A 498 -13.93 1.89 2.53
N GLY A 499 -13.16 1.62 1.49
CA GLY A 499 -13.67 1.05 0.23
C GLY A 499 -14.54 2.02 -0.60
N ALA A 500 -14.54 3.31 -0.25
CA ALA A 500 -15.46 4.30 -0.80
C ALA A 500 -15.21 4.68 -2.27
N ASN A 501 -14.05 4.34 -2.79
CA ASN A 501 -13.67 4.61 -4.18
C ASN A 501 -14.13 3.54 -5.18
N ILE A 502 -14.67 2.42 -4.69
CA ILE A 502 -15.16 1.30 -5.52
C ILE A 502 -16.68 1.22 -5.42
N PRO A 503 -17.42 1.37 -6.53
CA PRO A 503 -18.88 1.22 -6.54
C PRO A 503 -19.32 -0.16 -6.03
N GLY A 504 -20.27 -0.18 -5.08
CA GLY A 504 -20.81 -1.43 -4.53
C GLY A 504 -19.93 -2.14 -3.50
N LYS A 505 -18.71 -1.68 -3.25
CA LYS A 505 -17.87 -2.22 -2.18
C LYS A 505 -18.42 -1.83 -0.79
N PRO A 506 -18.44 -2.77 0.19
CA PRO A 506 -18.85 -2.45 1.56
C PRO A 506 -18.04 -1.30 2.17
N ARG A 507 -18.74 -0.43 2.91
CA ARG A 507 -18.17 0.71 3.61
C ARG A 507 -17.67 0.29 4.99
N VAL A 508 -16.47 -0.31 5.04
CA VAL A 508 -15.82 -0.73 6.27
C VAL A 508 -14.38 -0.23 6.29
N PHE A 509 -13.91 0.14 7.47
CA PHE A 509 -12.52 0.54 7.65
C PHE A 509 -11.63 -0.71 7.61
N MET A 510 -10.69 -0.76 6.68
CA MET A 510 -9.93 -1.98 6.40
C MET A 510 -8.55 -2.04 7.04
N PRO A 511 -7.80 -0.93 7.24
CA PRO A 511 -6.51 -0.97 7.94
C PRO A 511 -6.69 -1.00 9.47
N TYR A 512 -5.58 -1.19 10.22
CA TYR A 512 -5.52 -1.07 11.68
C TYR A 512 -5.03 0.32 12.08
N ALA A 513 -5.85 1.11 12.78
CA ALA A 513 -5.55 2.49 13.16
C ALA A 513 -4.76 2.65 14.47
N GLY A 514 -4.57 1.57 15.23
CA GLY A 514 -3.91 1.60 16.54
C GLY A 514 -2.40 1.84 16.52
N GLY A 515 -1.77 1.77 15.34
CA GLY A 515 -0.33 1.97 15.16
C GLY A 515 0.49 0.68 15.19
N VAL A 516 1.71 0.77 14.64
CA VAL A 516 2.60 -0.40 14.47
C VAL A 516 3.07 -0.95 15.81
N GLY A 517 3.46 -0.08 16.75
CA GLY A 517 3.94 -0.51 18.07
C GLY A 517 2.88 -1.28 18.84
N THR A 518 1.69 -0.72 18.99
CA THR A 518 0.57 -1.39 19.70
C THR A 518 0.17 -2.70 19.02
N TYR A 519 0.19 -2.74 17.67
CA TYR A 519 -0.07 -3.97 16.93
C TYR A 519 1.00 -5.03 17.21
N ARG A 520 2.29 -4.63 17.27
CA ARG A 520 3.41 -5.51 17.62
C ARG A 520 3.22 -6.09 19.01
N ASP A 521 2.95 -5.24 20.01
CA ASP A 521 2.73 -5.67 21.41
C ASP A 521 1.62 -6.71 21.48
N HIS A 522 0.52 -6.50 20.74
CA HIS A 522 -0.61 -7.43 20.68
C HIS A 522 -0.22 -8.78 20.03
N CYS A 523 0.54 -8.75 18.95
CA CYS A 523 1.05 -9.97 18.31
C CYS A 523 2.00 -10.76 19.23
N GLU A 524 2.88 -10.06 19.96
CA GLU A 524 3.80 -10.66 20.93
C GLU A 524 3.05 -11.27 22.11
N GLU A 525 1.98 -10.63 22.60
CA GLU A 525 1.11 -11.16 23.63
C GLU A 525 0.41 -12.47 23.18
N VAL A 526 -0.13 -12.50 21.96
CA VAL A 526 -0.73 -13.71 21.36
C VAL A 526 0.27 -14.86 21.32
N VAL A 527 1.51 -14.62 20.92
CA VAL A 527 2.57 -15.63 20.90
C VAL A 527 2.92 -16.08 22.32
N ALA A 528 3.09 -15.15 23.27
CA ALA A 528 3.45 -15.44 24.65
C ALA A 528 2.37 -16.26 25.38
N ASN A 529 1.10 -16.08 25.01
CA ASN A 529 -0.04 -16.85 25.52
C ASN A 529 -0.27 -18.18 24.76
N GLY A 530 0.71 -18.70 24.03
CA GLY A 530 0.63 -19.99 23.33
C GLY A 530 -0.23 -19.94 22.08
N TYR A 531 -0.18 -18.82 21.35
CA TYR A 531 -0.97 -18.54 20.15
C TYR A 531 -2.47 -18.42 20.43
N GLU A 532 -2.83 -17.64 21.44
CA GLU A 532 -4.22 -17.36 21.80
C GLU A 532 -5.03 -16.90 20.58
N GLY A 533 -6.27 -17.41 20.46
CA GLY A 533 -7.15 -17.14 19.30
C GLY A 533 -6.86 -18.01 18.07
N PHE A 534 -5.95 -18.98 18.20
CA PHE A 534 -5.72 -20.01 17.19
C PHE A 534 -5.99 -21.40 17.74
N THR A 535 -6.68 -22.21 16.94
CA THR A 535 -6.76 -23.65 17.13
C THR A 535 -5.56 -24.32 16.47
N LEU A 536 -4.80 -25.09 17.25
CA LEU A 536 -3.63 -25.85 16.81
C LEU A 536 -3.98 -27.33 16.81
N THR A 537 -3.99 -27.99 15.65
CA THR A 537 -4.35 -29.40 15.48
C THR A 537 -3.10 -30.24 15.19
N SER A 538 -2.85 -31.28 15.98
CA SER A 538 -1.74 -32.22 15.76
C SER A 538 -1.96 -33.11 14.54
N ALA A 539 -0.88 -33.69 14.01
CA ALA A 539 -0.95 -34.62 12.88
C ALA A 539 -1.81 -35.85 13.21
N ASP A 540 -1.75 -36.33 14.46
CA ASP A 540 -2.52 -37.51 14.90
C ASP A 540 -4.02 -37.23 15.02
N GLU A 541 -4.41 -36.00 15.38
CA GLU A 541 -5.82 -35.59 15.50
C GLU A 541 -6.41 -35.25 14.12
N SER A 542 -5.60 -34.74 13.19
CA SER A 542 -6.06 -34.34 11.85
C SER A 542 -6.47 -35.51 10.95
N VAL A 543 -6.01 -36.73 11.27
CA VAL A 543 -6.34 -37.97 10.54
C VAL A 543 -7.66 -38.62 11.06
N SER A 544 -8.14 -38.20 12.23
CA SER A 544 -9.29 -38.78 12.89
C SER A 544 -10.59 -37.95 12.79
N ALA A 545 -10.52 -36.76 12.19
CA ALA A 545 -11.66 -35.86 11.95
C ALA A 545 -12.09 -35.91 10.48
#